data_04ab91aaa9ccf4f5718e43ba745057a1
#
_entry.id   04ab91aaa9ccf4f5718e43ba745057a1
#
_cell.length_a   1.000
_cell.length_b   1.000
_cell.length_c   1.000
_cell.angle_alpha   90.00
_cell.angle_beta   90.00
_cell.angle_gamma   90.00
#
_symmetry.space_group_name_H-M   'P 1'
#
loop_
_entity.id
_entity.type
_entity.pdbx_description
1 polymer ?
#
loop_
_entity_poly.entity_id
_entity_poly.type
_entity_poly.pdbx_seq_one_letter_code
_entity_poly.pdbx_strand_id
1 'polypeptide(L)'
;MTKKILILLFILIPIKANALIEVDITRGNLNPLPLAVSPLSIDEESRKGFEKILKKENIGSEISNIVENNLRTSGLFNPLDKKAFLQAPDIANLKPRFEDWNLIKAQALITGKVNYVDDKLRVEFRLWDVLAAKEMMALAFTTVPNNWRRVGHIISDKVYERLTGEKG
;
A
#
# COMPACT_ATOMS: atom_id res chain seq x y z
N MET A 1 8.80 46.54 29.71
CA MET A 1 9.16 46.26 28.30
C MET A 1 9.34 44.75 27.98
N THR A 2 9.40 43.84 28.95
CA THR A 2 9.70 42.41 28.78
C THR A 2 8.52 41.51 28.36
N LYS A 3 7.25 41.92 28.62
CA LYS A 3 6.07 41.12 28.26
C LYS A 3 5.71 41.13 26.76
N LYS A 4 6.08 42.20 26.03
CA LYS A 4 5.80 42.30 24.57
C LYS A 4 6.77 41.46 23.71
N ILE A 5 7.98 41.18 24.18
CA ILE A 5 8.98 40.37 23.46
C ILE A 5 8.62 38.87 23.56
N LEU A 6 8.00 38.43 24.66
CA LEU A 6 7.59 37.02 24.83
C LEU A 6 6.45 36.59 23.89
N ILE A 7 5.54 37.50 23.54
CA ILE A 7 4.44 37.24 22.60
C ILE A 7 4.94 37.14 21.15
N LEU A 8 5.98 37.88 20.79
CA LEU A 8 6.54 37.83 19.43
C LEU A 8 7.32 36.53 19.17
N LEU A 9 7.87 35.90 20.20
CA LEU A 9 8.63 34.63 20.08
C LEU A 9 7.69 33.43 19.85
N PHE A 10 6.42 33.49 20.24
CA PHE A 10 5.45 32.40 20.08
C PHE A 10 4.91 32.29 18.64
N ILE A 11 5.07 33.31 17.80
CA ILE A 11 4.58 33.35 16.42
C ILE A 11 5.53 32.63 15.43
N LEU A 12 6.75 32.29 15.86
CA LEU A 12 7.80 31.70 15.02
C LEU A 12 7.94 30.18 15.12
N ILE A 13 6.98 29.47 15.73
CA ILE A 13 7.00 28.01 15.75
C ILE A 13 6.52 27.52 14.37
N PRO A 14 7.39 26.92 13.52
CA PRO A 14 6.97 26.35 12.26
C PRO A 14 6.05 25.16 12.51
N ILE A 15 4.76 25.30 12.25
CA ILE A 15 3.83 24.17 12.21
C ILE A 15 4.19 23.37 10.96
N LYS A 16 4.80 22.20 11.15
CA LYS A 16 5.02 21.26 10.05
C LYS A 16 3.66 20.72 9.60
N ALA A 17 3.12 21.28 8.52
CA ALA A 17 1.99 20.70 7.81
C ALA A 17 2.48 19.45 7.08
N ASN A 18 2.11 18.27 7.56
CA ASN A 18 2.32 17.03 6.82
C ASN A 18 1.18 16.93 5.79
N ALA A 19 1.45 17.31 4.55
CA ALA A 19 0.56 17.02 3.45
C ALA A 19 0.61 15.51 3.19
N LEU A 20 -0.51 14.81 3.37
CA LEU A 20 -0.70 13.42 2.94
C LEU A 20 -0.89 13.39 1.42
N ILE A 21 -0.42 12.32 0.78
CA ILE A 21 -0.67 12.08 -0.64
C ILE A 21 -2.18 11.95 -0.87
N GLU A 22 -2.71 12.78 -1.77
CA GLU A 22 -4.09 12.75 -2.23
C GLU A 22 -4.11 12.96 -3.75
N VAL A 23 -4.90 12.16 -4.46
CA VAL A 23 -5.05 12.27 -5.91
C VAL A 23 -6.27 13.14 -6.22
N ASP A 24 -6.05 14.31 -6.85
CA ASP A 24 -7.14 15.16 -7.32
C ASP A 24 -7.74 14.58 -8.59
N ILE A 25 -8.96 14.05 -8.48
CA ILE A 25 -9.72 13.46 -9.59
C ILE A 25 -10.52 14.49 -10.40
N THR A 26 -10.60 15.73 -9.94
CA THR A 26 -11.44 16.77 -10.57
C THR A 26 -10.76 17.42 -11.77
N ARG A 27 -9.44 17.36 -11.84
CA ARG A 27 -8.63 17.84 -12.97
C ARG A 27 -8.17 16.60 -13.71
N GLY A 28 -8.56 16.42 -14.98
CA GLY A 28 -8.11 15.30 -15.81
C GLY A 28 -6.61 15.03 -15.55
N ASN A 29 -6.30 13.93 -14.86
CA ASN A 29 -4.97 13.70 -14.31
C ASN A 29 -4.02 13.28 -15.43
N LEU A 30 -3.25 14.24 -15.94
CA LEU A 30 -2.26 14.02 -16.98
C LEU A 30 -1.04 13.20 -16.48
N ASN A 31 -0.88 13.09 -15.15
CA ASN A 31 0.23 12.37 -14.52
C ASN A 31 -0.30 11.41 -13.44
N PRO A 32 -0.63 10.15 -13.81
CA PRO A 32 -1.05 9.14 -12.84
C PRO A 32 -0.02 8.95 -11.72
N LEU A 33 -0.50 8.81 -10.47
CA LEU A 33 0.34 8.66 -9.28
C LEU A 33 1.22 7.41 -9.39
N PRO A 34 2.57 7.53 -9.38
CA PRO A 34 3.46 6.37 -9.35
C PRO A 34 3.33 5.62 -8.03
N LEU A 35 2.94 4.35 -8.08
CA LEU A 35 2.85 3.53 -6.88
C LEU A 35 3.51 2.17 -7.07
N ALA A 36 4.03 1.61 -5.99
CA ALA A 36 4.58 0.27 -5.95
C ALA A 36 3.59 -0.69 -5.29
N VAL A 37 3.28 -1.79 -5.96
CA VAL A 37 2.52 -2.91 -5.39
C VAL A 37 3.48 -4.06 -5.16
N SER A 38 4.03 -4.16 -3.95
CA SER A 38 4.90 -5.28 -3.59
C SER A 38 4.10 -6.58 -3.62
N PRO A 39 4.66 -7.70 -4.12
CA PRO A 39 4.05 -9.00 -3.89
C PRO A 39 3.78 -9.19 -2.40
N LEU A 40 2.59 -9.68 -2.04
CA LEU A 40 2.32 -9.99 -0.65
C LEU A 40 3.19 -11.18 -0.22
N SER A 41 3.89 -11.03 0.89
CA SER A 41 4.74 -12.11 1.42
C SER A 41 3.90 -13.29 1.87
N ILE A 42 4.47 -14.49 1.78
CA ILE A 42 3.83 -15.73 2.21
C ILE A 42 4.89 -16.63 2.82
N ASP A 43 4.62 -17.16 4.00
CA ASP A 43 5.50 -18.15 4.61
C ASP A 43 5.33 -19.54 3.98
N GLU A 44 6.30 -20.42 4.22
CA GLU A 44 6.34 -21.73 3.59
C GLU A 44 5.20 -22.66 4.02
N GLU A 45 4.74 -22.56 5.27
CA GLU A 45 3.62 -23.35 5.78
C GLU A 45 2.32 -22.96 5.08
N SER A 46 2.05 -21.65 4.99
CA SER A 46 0.90 -21.09 4.27
C SER A 46 0.93 -21.45 2.79
N ARG A 47 2.11 -21.40 2.16
CA ARG A 47 2.30 -21.79 0.76
C ARG A 47 1.85 -23.23 0.52
N LYS A 48 2.31 -24.17 1.33
CA LYS A 48 1.91 -25.59 1.25
C LYS A 48 0.41 -25.77 1.49
N GLY A 49 -0.17 -25.03 2.43
CA GLY A 49 -1.61 -25.03 2.69
C GLY A 49 -2.43 -24.62 1.47
N PHE A 50 -2.07 -23.51 0.82
CA PHE A 50 -2.78 -23.05 -0.39
C PHE A 50 -2.53 -23.93 -1.60
N GLU A 51 -1.33 -24.47 -1.77
CA GLU A 51 -1.02 -25.43 -2.83
C GLU A 51 -1.93 -26.66 -2.74
N LYS A 52 -2.10 -27.21 -1.54
CA LYS A 52 -2.98 -28.37 -1.30
C LYS A 52 -4.44 -28.09 -1.67
N ILE A 53 -4.96 -26.91 -1.33
CA ILE A 53 -6.39 -26.58 -1.46
C ILE A 53 -6.71 -25.92 -2.80
N LEU A 54 -5.90 -24.93 -3.21
CA LEU A 54 -6.15 -24.11 -4.38
C LEU A 54 -5.33 -24.51 -5.60
N LYS A 55 -4.36 -25.43 -5.46
CA LYS A 55 -3.35 -25.76 -6.48
C LYS A 55 -2.57 -24.53 -6.92
N LYS A 56 -2.28 -23.61 -5.99
CA LYS A 56 -1.59 -22.33 -6.20
C LYS A 56 -0.52 -22.12 -5.14
N GLU A 57 0.69 -21.92 -5.59
CA GLU A 57 1.86 -21.70 -4.72
C GLU A 57 2.05 -20.22 -4.35
N ASN A 58 1.69 -19.32 -5.25
CA ASN A 58 2.01 -17.90 -5.15
C ASN A 58 0.77 -16.99 -5.00
N ILE A 59 -0.11 -17.35 -4.08
CA ILE A 59 -1.36 -16.62 -3.82
C ILE A 59 -1.09 -15.12 -3.50
N GLY A 60 -0.01 -14.83 -2.78
CA GLY A 60 0.36 -13.45 -2.45
C GLY A 60 0.65 -12.60 -3.69
N SER A 61 1.42 -13.14 -4.64
CA SER A 61 1.68 -12.47 -5.92
C SER A 61 0.41 -12.35 -6.78
N GLU A 62 -0.44 -13.37 -6.77
CA GLU A 62 -1.70 -13.35 -7.51
C GLU A 62 -2.64 -12.25 -7.02
N ILE A 63 -2.77 -12.08 -5.69
CA ILE A 63 -3.55 -10.99 -5.09
C ILE A 63 -2.95 -9.63 -5.47
N SER A 64 -1.64 -9.48 -5.36
CA SER A 64 -0.94 -8.23 -5.73
C SER A 64 -1.14 -7.87 -7.20
N ASN A 65 -1.18 -8.86 -8.10
CA ASN A 65 -1.42 -8.62 -9.53
C ASN A 65 -2.85 -8.10 -9.77
N ILE A 66 -3.85 -8.60 -9.04
CA ILE A 66 -5.21 -8.06 -9.12
C ILE A 66 -5.24 -6.60 -8.67
N VAL A 67 -4.61 -6.30 -7.52
CA VAL A 67 -4.54 -4.93 -7.01
C VAL A 67 -3.87 -4.00 -8.02
N GLU A 68 -2.73 -4.40 -8.56
CA GLU A 68 -1.98 -3.66 -9.57
C GLU A 68 -2.84 -3.38 -10.81
N ASN A 69 -3.50 -4.41 -11.36
CA ASN A 69 -4.33 -4.27 -12.55
C ASN A 69 -5.53 -3.35 -12.33
N ASN A 70 -6.24 -3.48 -11.21
CA ASN A 70 -7.37 -2.63 -10.90
C ASN A 70 -6.96 -1.15 -10.77
N LEU A 71 -5.89 -0.90 -10.02
CA LEU A 71 -5.38 0.47 -9.86
C LEU A 71 -4.90 1.06 -11.19
N ARG A 72 -4.22 0.28 -12.03
CA ARG A 72 -3.81 0.72 -13.38
C ARG A 72 -5.02 1.06 -14.25
N THR A 73 -6.05 0.21 -14.24
CA THR A 73 -7.25 0.39 -15.07
C THR A 73 -8.05 1.64 -14.70
N SER A 74 -7.95 2.11 -13.45
CA SER A 74 -8.60 3.37 -13.04
C SER A 74 -8.05 4.61 -13.77
N GLY A 75 -6.85 4.53 -14.35
CA GLY A 75 -6.17 5.65 -15.01
C GLY A 75 -5.56 6.69 -14.08
N LEU A 76 -5.82 6.60 -12.76
CA LEU A 76 -5.32 7.55 -11.75
C LEU A 76 -3.96 7.14 -11.18
N PHE A 77 -3.58 5.88 -11.35
CA PHE A 77 -2.35 5.31 -10.80
C PHE A 77 -1.48 4.71 -11.90
N ASN A 78 -0.18 4.79 -11.69
CA ASN A 78 0.84 4.19 -12.53
C ASN A 78 1.66 3.17 -11.71
N PRO A 79 1.21 1.90 -11.63
CA PRO A 79 1.97 0.85 -10.95
C PRO A 79 3.34 0.64 -11.58
N LEU A 80 4.38 0.68 -10.75
CA LEU A 80 5.77 0.51 -11.16
C LEU A 80 6.12 -0.95 -11.45
N ASP A 81 7.07 -1.17 -12.36
CA ASP A 81 7.56 -2.52 -12.68
C ASP A 81 8.24 -3.15 -11.46
N LYS A 82 7.80 -4.34 -11.07
CA LYS A 82 8.36 -5.12 -9.95
C LYS A 82 9.83 -5.42 -10.10
N LYS A 83 10.37 -5.44 -11.32
CA LYS A 83 11.81 -5.62 -11.60
C LYS A 83 12.67 -4.49 -11.05
N ALA A 84 12.08 -3.32 -10.83
CA ALA A 84 12.76 -2.17 -10.24
C ALA A 84 12.83 -2.22 -8.70
N PHE A 85 12.13 -3.15 -8.05
CA PHE A 85 12.03 -3.20 -6.60
C PHE A 85 13.34 -3.68 -5.97
N LEU A 86 13.88 -2.88 -5.04
CA LEU A 86 15.15 -3.14 -4.37
C LEU A 86 14.97 -3.94 -3.07
N GLN A 87 13.76 -3.99 -2.52
CA GLN A 87 13.45 -4.75 -1.32
C GLN A 87 12.64 -6.01 -1.63
N ALA A 88 13.02 -7.12 -0.98
CA ALA A 88 12.22 -8.33 -0.99
C ALA A 88 10.88 -8.13 -0.25
N PRO A 89 9.79 -8.82 -0.66
CA PRO A 89 8.45 -8.61 -0.12
C PRO A 89 8.31 -8.83 1.39
N ASP A 90 8.99 -9.82 1.95
CA ASP A 90 9.02 -10.12 3.38
C ASP A 90 9.64 -8.97 4.19
N ILE A 91 10.76 -8.43 3.72
CA ILE A 91 11.45 -7.31 4.35
C ILE A 91 10.60 -6.03 4.25
N ALA A 92 10.06 -5.73 3.07
CA ALA A 92 9.22 -4.56 2.84
C ALA A 92 7.94 -4.59 3.70
N ASN A 93 7.39 -5.77 3.96
CA ASN A 93 6.22 -5.92 4.82
C ASN A 93 6.51 -5.62 6.29
N LEU A 94 7.70 -5.96 6.79
CA LEU A 94 8.09 -5.70 8.18
C LEU A 94 8.34 -4.21 8.42
N LYS A 95 9.21 -3.61 7.61
CA LYS A 95 9.56 -2.19 7.66
C LYS A 95 10.12 -1.75 6.31
N PRO A 96 9.38 -0.96 5.50
CA PRO A 96 9.91 -0.43 4.26
C PRO A 96 11.12 0.48 4.50
N ARG A 97 12.17 0.32 3.69
CA ARG A 97 13.22 1.32 3.55
C ARG A 97 12.76 2.32 2.50
N PHE A 98 12.16 3.41 2.94
CA PHE A 98 11.52 4.40 2.08
C PHE A 98 12.46 5.03 1.06
N GLU A 99 13.77 5.12 1.37
CA GLU A 99 14.80 5.60 0.45
C GLU A 99 14.88 4.74 -0.81
N ASP A 100 14.82 3.40 -0.69
CA ASP A 100 14.85 2.48 -1.81
C ASP A 100 13.63 2.70 -2.74
N TRP A 101 12.47 2.92 -2.15
CA TRP A 101 11.22 3.16 -2.89
C TRP A 101 11.20 4.54 -3.54
N ASN A 102 11.80 5.55 -2.88
CA ASN A 102 11.94 6.89 -3.43
C ASN A 102 12.91 6.92 -4.61
N LEU A 103 13.98 6.11 -4.59
CA LEU A 103 14.93 5.99 -5.72
C LEU A 103 14.23 5.59 -7.02
N ILE A 104 13.26 4.69 -6.95
CA ILE A 104 12.45 4.26 -8.10
C ILE A 104 11.23 5.15 -8.35
N LYS A 105 11.13 6.31 -7.66
CA LYS A 105 10.08 7.32 -7.82
C LYS A 105 8.68 6.84 -7.39
N ALA A 106 8.57 5.83 -6.54
CA ALA A 106 7.31 5.48 -5.91
C ALA A 106 6.89 6.61 -4.96
N GLN A 107 5.64 7.06 -5.06
CA GLN A 107 5.03 7.99 -4.10
C GLN A 107 4.20 7.25 -3.07
N ALA A 108 3.52 6.19 -3.47
CA ALA A 108 2.80 5.28 -2.58
C ALA A 108 3.36 3.86 -2.70
N LEU A 109 3.27 3.08 -1.62
CA LEU A 109 3.71 1.69 -1.57
C LEU A 109 2.64 0.84 -0.88
N ILE A 110 2.32 -0.29 -1.49
CA ILE A 110 1.46 -1.33 -0.89
C ILE A 110 2.36 -2.51 -0.53
N THR A 111 2.33 -2.90 0.75
CA THR A 111 2.98 -4.11 1.27
C THR A 111 1.96 -4.97 2.01
N GLY A 112 2.32 -6.21 2.29
CA GLY A 112 1.44 -7.06 3.09
C GLY A 112 1.91 -8.51 3.14
N LYS A 113 1.08 -9.33 3.77
CA LYS A 113 1.33 -10.77 3.88
C LYS A 113 0.04 -11.57 3.77
N VAL A 114 0.20 -12.82 3.38
CA VAL A 114 -0.86 -13.81 3.26
C VAL A 114 -0.52 -15.00 4.13
N ASN A 115 -1.45 -15.40 4.98
CA ASN A 115 -1.31 -16.56 5.83
C ASN A 115 -2.49 -17.54 5.62
N TYR A 116 -2.20 -18.83 5.74
CA TYR A 116 -3.17 -19.91 5.83
C TYR A 116 -3.26 -20.36 7.28
N VAL A 117 -4.36 -20.05 7.96
CA VAL A 117 -4.55 -20.35 9.39
C VAL A 117 -5.97 -20.84 9.60
N ASP A 118 -6.14 -21.98 10.30
CA ASP A 118 -7.45 -22.57 10.63
C ASP A 118 -8.36 -22.71 9.40
N ASP A 119 -7.82 -23.27 8.32
CA ASP A 119 -8.50 -23.46 7.03
C ASP A 119 -9.02 -22.15 6.38
N LYS A 120 -8.46 -21.01 6.77
CA LYS A 120 -8.83 -19.69 6.26
C LYS A 120 -7.67 -19.00 5.60
N LEU A 121 -8.01 -18.16 4.64
CA LEU A 121 -7.13 -17.14 4.05
C LEU A 121 -7.18 -15.90 4.95
N ARG A 122 -6.03 -15.51 5.50
CA ARG A 122 -5.85 -14.22 6.17
C ARG A 122 -4.88 -13.37 5.36
N VAL A 123 -5.32 -12.19 4.98
CA VAL A 123 -4.52 -11.20 4.24
C VAL A 123 -4.42 -9.93 5.07
N GLU A 124 -3.20 -9.49 5.32
CA GLU A 124 -2.90 -8.20 5.92
C GLU A 124 -2.21 -7.33 4.89
N PHE A 125 -2.60 -6.06 4.76
CA PHE A 125 -1.91 -5.13 3.90
C PHE A 125 -1.76 -3.76 4.56
N ARG A 126 -0.76 -3.01 4.08
CA ARG A 126 -0.49 -1.64 4.46
C ARG A 126 -0.29 -0.78 3.23
N LEU A 127 -0.80 0.43 3.31
CA LEU A 127 -0.54 1.50 2.36
C LEU A 127 0.36 2.53 3.03
N TRP A 128 1.44 2.89 2.35
CA TRP A 128 2.44 3.83 2.84
C TRP A 128 2.53 5.05 1.92
N ASP A 129 2.70 6.22 2.52
CA ASP A 129 3.22 7.41 1.87
C ASP A 129 4.75 7.31 1.88
N VAL A 130 5.36 7.15 0.71
CA VAL A 130 6.82 6.96 0.58
C VAL A 130 7.56 8.25 0.89
N LEU A 131 7.03 9.40 0.48
CA LEU A 131 7.68 10.70 0.66
C LEU A 131 7.62 11.14 2.12
N ALA A 132 6.50 10.94 2.79
CA ALA A 132 6.33 11.23 4.21
C ALA A 132 6.91 10.14 5.12
N ALA A 133 7.30 8.97 4.58
CA ALA A 133 7.73 7.78 5.30
C ALA A 133 6.72 7.35 6.38
N LYS A 134 5.42 7.37 6.04
CA LYS A 134 4.32 7.19 6.98
C LYS A 134 3.30 6.16 6.50
N GLU A 135 2.78 5.37 7.46
CA GLU A 135 1.64 4.49 7.20
C GLU A 135 0.36 5.33 7.04
N MET A 136 -0.34 5.12 5.94
CA MET A 136 -1.62 5.76 5.64
C MET A 136 -2.80 4.89 6.04
N MET A 137 -2.65 3.57 5.96
CA MET A 137 -3.69 2.59 6.25
C MET A 137 -3.08 1.20 6.51
N ALA A 138 -3.66 0.47 7.46
CA ALA A 138 -3.39 -0.96 7.68
C ALA A 138 -4.71 -1.69 7.89
N LEU A 139 -4.97 -2.75 7.13
CA LEU A 139 -6.17 -3.56 7.23
C LEU A 139 -5.84 -5.06 7.14
N ALA A 140 -6.73 -5.87 7.72
CA ALA A 140 -6.66 -7.31 7.65
C ALA A 140 -8.02 -7.91 7.29
N PHE A 141 -8.00 -8.95 6.45
CA PHE A 141 -9.20 -9.69 6.03
C PHE A 141 -9.01 -11.17 6.34
N THR A 142 -10.06 -11.81 6.79
CA THR A 142 -10.08 -13.27 6.98
C THR A 142 -11.30 -13.84 6.26
N THR A 143 -11.09 -14.83 5.40
CA THR A 143 -12.16 -15.45 4.60
C THR A 143 -11.77 -16.88 4.20
N VAL A 144 -12.65 -17.56 3.46
CA VAL A 144 -12.35 -18.88 2.89
C VAL A 144 -11.31 -18.73 1.74
N PRO A 145 -10.41 -19.72 1.54
CA PRO A 145 -9.34 -19.62 0.54
C PRO A 145 -9.82 -19.28 -0.87
N ASN A 146 -10.95 -19.82 -1.31
CA ASN A 146 -11.49 -19.58 -2.66
C ASN A 146 -11.84 -18.11 -2.95
N ASN A 147 -12.00 -17.28 -1.91
CA ASN A 147 -12.31 -15.85 -2.05
C ASN A 147 -11.07 -14.96 -2.30
N TRP A 148 -9.90 -15.53 -2.53
CA TRP A 148 -8.67 -14.78 -2.68
C TRP A 148 -8.73 -13.66 -3.75
N ARG A 149 -9.43 -13.90 -4.88
CA ARG A 149 -9.62 -12.87 -5.91
C ARG A 149 -10.42 -11.69 -5.37
N ARG A 150 -11.51 -11.98 -4.66
CA ARG A 150 -12.34 -10.94 -4.05
C ARG A 150 -11.55 -10.08 -3.06
N VAL A 151 -10.62 -10.68 -2.31
CA VAL A 151 -9.73 -9.90 -1.42
C VAL A 151 -8.88 -8.93 -2.21
N GLY A 152 -8.33 -9.32 -3.37
CA GLY A 152 -7.58 -8.42 -4.23
C GLY A 152 -8.41 -7.21 -4.67
N HIS A 153 -9.68 -7.41 -5.07
CA HIS A 153 -10.58 -6.30 -5.42
C HIS A 153 -10.87 -5.40 -4.23
N ILE A 154 -11.19 -5.97 -3.05
CA ILE A 154 -11.43 -5.18 -1.83
C ILE A 154 -10.20 -4.33 -1.46
N ILE A 155 -8.99 -4.87 -1.58
CA ILE A 155 -7.76 -4.09 -1.33
C ILE A 155 -7.66 -2.93 -2.31
N SER A 156 -7.90 -3.15 -3.60
CA SER A 156 -7.89 -2.09 -4.62
C SER A 156 -8.86 -0.97 -4.29
N ASP A 157 -10.11 -1.33 -3.94
CA ASP A 157 -11.16 -0.35 -3.60
C ASP A 157 -10.76 0.48 -2.37
N LYS A 158 -10.19 -0.18 -1.35
CA LYS A 158 -9.74 0.52 -0.13
C LYS A 158 -8.55 1.45 -0.39
N VAL A 159 -7.62 1.06 -1.24
CA VAL A 159 -6.49 1.90 -1.65
C VAL A 159 -7.00 3.07 -2.49
N TYR A 160 -7.88 2.80 -3.45
CA TYR A 160 -8.51 3.84 -4.27
C TYR A 160 -9.23 4.86 -3.40
N GLU A 161 -10.15 4.42 -2.54
CA GLU A 161 -10.90 5.27 -1.60
C GLU A 161 -9.94 6.11 -0.72
N ARG A 162 -8.86 5.51 -0.20
CA ARG A 162 -7.91 6.20 0.67
C ARG A 162 -7.10 7.28 -0.04
N LEU A 163 -6.79 7.09 -1.32
CA LEU A 163 -5.96 8.01 -2.10
C LEU A 163 -6.78 9.07 -2.86
N THR A 164 -8.05 8.81 -3.16
CA THR A 164 -8.91 9.72 -3.94
C THR A 164 -10.02 10.36 -3.12
N GLY A 165 -10.36 9.81 -1.96
CA GLY A 165 -11.54 10.21 -1.19
C GLY A 165 -12.87 9.65 -1.73
N GLU A 166 -12.88 9.02 -2.89
CA GLU A 166 -14.06 8.47 -3.55
C GLU A 166 -14.12 6.95 -3.41
N LYS A 167 -15.32 6.39 -3.39
CA LYS A 167 -15.49 4.92 -3.37
C LYS A 167 -15.16 4.34 -4.75
N GLY A 168 -14.35 3.27 -4.76
CA GLY A 168 -14.05 2.50 -5.96
C GLY A 168 -15.14 1.47 -6.31
#